data_b55248c81c21c75fd0257517193080e3
#
_entry.id   b55248c81c21c75fd0257517193080e3
#
_cell.length_a   1.000
_cell.length_b   1.000
_cell.length_c   1.000
_cell.angle_alpha   90.00
_cell.angle_beta   90.00
_cell.angle_gamma   90.00
#
_symmetry.space_group_name_H-M   'P 1'
#
loop_
_entity.id
_entity.type
_entity.pdbx_description
1 polymer ?
#
loop_
_entity_poly.entity_id
_entity_poly.type
_entity_poly.pdbx_seq_one_letter_code
_entity_poly.pdbx_strand_id
1 'polypeptide(L)'
;KNLKKADYSWWKNRLISASKYYDMYRIDHVLGFFRIWAIPYGECTAVLGHTEPFQPITKEELEELGFDKERIRWLSKPHVETRTIEEVNNFDYLGTHGLLHKIMDRIGDEELWLFKDSIKTDQDIWDCDIESYYVKEKLTQKWRDRMLVEVEGGYYPIWTYTKTTAWASLNNAEKALFSELLAKKNEKMDKLWEKQARTVLGELTKSTKMIACAEDLGANIECLPKVLGDLDIRSLCVVRWKRDWEKPAQPFVDFEDYP
;
A
#
# COMPACT_ATOMS: atom_id res chain seq x y z
N LYS A 1 0.43 16.87 8.75
CA LYS A 1 0.90 17.68 9.92
C LYS A 1 0.66 19.19 9.70
N ASN A 2 0.99 19.75 8.54
CA ASN A 2 0.88 21.20 8.27
C ASN A 2 -0.56 21.71 8.24
N LEU A 3 -1.49 20.98 7.61
CA LEU A 3 -2.91 21.35 7.56
C LEU A 3 -3.52 21.44 8.97
N LYS A 4 -3.22 20.47 9.84
CA LYS A 4 -3.69 20.48 11.22
C LYS A 4 -3.11 21.66 12.01
N LYS A 5 -1.83 22.01 11.82
CA LYS A 5 -1.20 23.17 12.46
C LYS A 5 -1.83 24.50 12.04
N ALA A 6 -2.32 24.58 10.81
CA ALA A 6 -3.03 25.73 10.25
C ALA A 6 -4.56 25.63 10.47
N ASP A 7 -5.04 24.78 11.38
CA ASP A 7 -6.46 24.58 11.67
C ASP A 7 -7.30 24.35 10.40
N TYR A 8 -6.74 23.62 9.42
CA TYR A 8 -7.38 23.34 8.12
C TYR A 8 -7.86 24.60 7.38
N SER A 9 -7.33 25.77 7.71
CA SER A 9 -7.79 27.08 7.21
C SER A 9 -7.87 27.16 5.69
N TRP A 10 -6.92 26.54 4.98
CA TRP A 10 -6.94 26.52 3.51
C TRP A 10 -8.20 25.85 2.94
N TRP A 11 -8.61 24.70 3.48
CA TRP A 11 -9.83 24.02 3.10
C TRP A 11 -11.08 24.77 3.53
N LYS A 12 -11.12 25.21 4.81
CA LYS A 12 -12.24 25.97 5.37
C LYS A 12 -12.53 27.22 4.56
N ASN A 13 -11.52 28.00 4.23
CA ASN A 13 -11.68 29.24 3.45
C ASN A 13 -12.19 28.96 2.02
N ARG A 14 -11.75 27.86 1.37
CA ARG A 14 -12.29 27.46 0.08
C ARG A 14 -13.79 27.15 0.15
N LEU A 15 -14.22 26.37 1.14
CA LEU A 15 -15.62 26.01 1.32
C LEU A 15 -16.47 27.23 1.69
N ILE A 16 -16.00 28.10 2.58
CA ILE A 16 -16.68 29.36 2.92
C ILE A 16 -16.81 30.27 1.69
N SER A 17 -15.80 30.34 0.84
CA SER A 17 -15.90 31.13 -0.40
C SER A 17 -16.86 30.50 -1.40
N ALA A 18 -16.86 29.18 -1.54
CA ALA A 18 -17.78 28.46 -2.42
C ALA A 18 -19.24 28.57 -1.96
N SER A 19 -19.49 28.59 -0.64
CA SER A 19 -20.85 28.68 -0.08
C SER A 19 -21.60 29.98 -0.40
N LYS A 20 -20.92 30.98 -0.96
CA LYS A 20 -21.55 32.20 -1.49
C LYS A 20 -22.29 31.96 -2.81
N TYR A 21 -22.01 30.86 -3.50
CA TYR A 21 -22.49 30.58 -4.85
C TYR A 21 -23.17 29.22 -4.98
N TYR A 22 -22.92 28.29 -4.05
CA TYR A 22 -23.38 26.89 -4.14
C TYR A 22 -23.99 26.43 -2.82
N ASP A 23 -24.98 25.55 -2.93
CA ASP A 23 -25.66 24.90 -1.80
C ASP A 23 -25.06 23.52 -1.48
N MET A 24 -24.27 22.97 -2.39
CA MET A 24 -23.65 21.65 -2.28
C MET A 24 -22.18 21.68 -2.76
N TYR A 25 -21.36 20.76 -2.25
CA TYR A 25 -20.01 20.54 -2.76
C TYR A 25 -19.70 19.06 -2.83
N ARG A 26 -18.90 18.67 -3.80
CA ARG A 26 -18.40 17.30 -3.97
C ARG A 26 -17.01 17.18 -3.33
N ILE A 27 -16.84 16.15 -2.51
CA ILE A 27 -15.57 15.66 -2.03
C ILE A 27 -15.14 14.54 -2.99
N ASP A 28 -14.20 14.84 -3.86
CA ASP A 28 -13.64 13.85 -4.77
C ASP A 28 -12.71 12.93 -4.03
N HIS A 29 -12.75 11.63 -4.33
CA HIS A 29 -11.94 10.59 -3.72
C HIS A 29 -11.93 10.65 -2.18
N VAL A 30 -13.11 10.58 -1.54
CA VAL A 30 -13.25 10.69 -0.07
C VAL A 30 -12.41 9.65 0.68
N LEU A 31 -12.14 8.50 0.07
CA LEU A 31 -11.25 7.46 0.60
C LEU A 31 -9.87 7.99 0.98
N GLY A 32 -9.37 9.02 0.27
CA GLY A 32 -8.10 9.68 0.55
C GLY A 32 -8.05 10.40 1.90
N PHE A 33 -9.20 10.69 2.52
CA PHE A 33 -9.28 11.24 3.88
C PHE A 33 -9.14 10.17 4.96
N PHE A 34 -9.38 8.91 4.61
CA PHE A 34 -9.16 7.77 5.49
C PHE A 34 -7.72 7.30 5.40
N ARG A 35 -7.26 6.99 4.18
CA ARG A 35 -5.91 6.50 3.88
C ARG A 35 -5.53 6.83 2.44
N ILE A 36 -4.24 6.95 2.20
CA ILE A 36 -3.67 7.02 0.86
C ILE A 36 -2.67 5.88 0.68
N TRP A 37 -2.37 5.56 -0.57
CA TRP A 37 -1.29 4.64 -0.91
C TRP A 37 -0.03 5.46 -1.17
N ALA A 38 0.97 5.31 -0.31
CA ALA A 38 2.25 5.98 -0.42
C ALA A 38 3.24 5.07 -1.15
N ILE A 39 3.81 5.58 -2.23
CA ILE A 39 4.84 4.90 -3.02
C ILE A 39 6.17 5.57 -2.68
N PRO A 40 7.23 4.82 -2.27
CA PRO A 40 8.53 5.39 -2.02
C PRO A 40 9.05 6.10 -3.28
N TYR A 41 9.64 7.28 -3.09
CA TYR A 41 10.21 8.03 -4.20
C TYR A 41 11.35 7.23 -4.85
N GLY A 42 11.31 7.12 -6.18
CA GLY A 42 12.25 6.32 -6.96
C GLY A 42 11.78 4.91 -7.30
N GLU A 43 10.67 4.43 -6.69
CA GLU A 43 10.05 3.17 -7.14
C GLU A 43 9.24 3.40 -8.41
N CYS A 44 9.50 2.61 -9.46
CA CYS A 44 8.81 2.69 -10.75
C CYS A 44 7.40 2.09 -10.72
N THR A 45 7.04 1.37 -9.65
CA THR A 45 5.73 0.74 -9.46
C THR A 45 5.19 0.94 -8.06
N ALA A 46 3.88 0.70 -7.89
CA ALA A 46 3.20 0.80 -6.61
C ALA A 46 3.38 -0.44 -5.70
N VAL A 47 4.10 -1.48 -6.12
CA VAL A 47 4.16 -2.78 -5.43
C VAL A 47 4.75 -2.67 -4.02
N LEU A 48 5.79 -1.86 -3.84
CA LEU A 48 6.47 -1.66 -2.55
C LEU A 48 5.89 -0.48 -1.75
N GLY A 49 4.72 0.02 -2.14
CA GLY A 49 3.99 1.03 -1.39
C GLY A 49 3.35 0.48 -0.10
N HIS A 50 2.84 1.40 0.70
CA HIS A 50 2.09 1.12 1.92
C HIS A 50 0.98 2.14 2.12
N THR A 51 0.02 1.84 3.00
CA THR A 51 -1.01 2.81 3.35
C THR A 51 -0.47 3.88 4.30
N GLU A 52 -0.95 5.11 4.16
CA GLU A 52 -0.74 6.19 5.12
C GLU A 52 -2.11 6.73 5.60
N PRO A 53 -2.35 6.78 6.92
CA PRO A 53 -1.53 6.29 8.02
C PRO A 53 -1.55 4.76 8.15
N PHE A 54 -0.54 4.19 8.82
CA PHE A 54 -0.42 2.74 9.03
C PHE A 54 0.01 2.37 10.44
N GLN A 55 -0.10 1.08 10.77
CA GLN A 55 0.44 0.46 11.98
C GLN A 55 1.56 -0.49 11.58
N PRO A 56 2.84 -0.17 11.86
CA PRO A 56 3.95 -1.05 11.53
C PRO A 56 3.89 -2.35 12.35
N ILE A 57 4.40 -3.42 11.77
CA ILE A 57 4.78 -4.62 12.51
C ILE A 57 6.15 -4.34 13.08
N THR A 58 6.31 -4.38 14.41
CA THR A 58 7.61 -4.12 15.01
C THR A 58 8.52 -5.36 14.88
N LYS A 59 9.81 -5.14 15.06
CA LYS A 59 10.77 -6.25 15.06
C LYS A 59 10.47 -7.25 16.19
N GLU A 60 10.12 -6.74 17.36
CA GLU A 60 9.77 -7.52 18.53
C GLU A 60 8.55 -8.42 18.27
N GLU A 61 7.52 -7.89 17.61
CA GLU A 61 6.35 -8.69 17.22
C GLU A 61 6.70 -9.83 16.24
N LEU A 62 7.66 -9.62 15.35
CA LEU A 62 8.16 -10.70 14.47
C LEU A 62 8.98 -11.73 15.26
N GLU A 63 9.80 -11.27 16.20
CA GLU A 63 10.59 -12.15 17.09
C GLU A 63 9.68 -12.99 18.00
N GLU A 64 8.56 -12.44 18.48
CA GLU A 64 7.53 -13.17 19.24
C GLU A 64 6.86 -14.29 18.42
N LEU A 65 6.81 -14.15 17.08
CA LEU A 65 6.37 -15.22 16.18
C LEU A 65 7.42 -16.32 15.97
N GLY A 66 8.63 -16.18 16.57
CA GLY A 66 9.73 -17.09 16.42
C GLY A 66 10.63 -16.80 15.22
N PHE A 67 10.50 -15.63 14.58
CA PHE A 67 11.38 -15.22 13.48
C PHE A 67 12.66 -14.59 14.05
N ASP A 68 13.78 -15.26 13.87
CA ASP A 68 15.09 -14.71 14.20
C ASP A 68 15.53 -13.61 13.20
N LYS A 69 16.68 -12.99 13.46
CA LYS A 69 17.24 -11.93 12.63
C LYS A 69 17.42 -12.35 11.17
N GLU A 70 17.86 -13.58 10.93
CA GLU A 70 18.10 -14.10 9.58
C GLU A 70 16.77 -14.34 8.86
N ARG A 71 15.78 -14.86 9.58
CA ARG A 71 14.42 -15.04 9.03
C ARG A 71 13.77 -13.70 8.69
N ILE A 72 13.87 -12.70 9.57
CA ILE A 72 13.34 -11.35 9.32
C ILE A 72 14.03 -10.73 8.10
N ARG A 73 15.36 -10.89 7.97
CA ARG A 73 16.08 -10.45 6.77
C ARG A 73 15.56 -11.13 5.52
N TRP A 74 15.34 -12.45 5.55
CA TRP A 74 14.79 -13.21 4.43
C TRP A 74 13.40 -12.71 4.02
N LEU A 75 12.55 -12.32 4.97
CA LEU A 75 11.21 -11.82 4.70
C LEU A 75 11.21 -10.38 4.15
N SER A 76 12.20 -9.55 4.53
CA SER A 76 12.19 -8.11 4.25
C SER A 76 13.16 -7.67 3.16
N LYS A 77 14.20 -8.44 2.86
CA LYS A 77 15.18 -8.11 1.81
C LYS A 77 15.12 -9.11 0.67
N PRO A 78 15.15 -8.65 -0.59
CA PRO A 78 15.15 -9.55 -1.73
C PRO A 78 16.48 -10.29 -1.82
N HIS A 79 16.41 -11.60 -1.93
CA HIS A 79 17.55 -12.48 -2.16
C HIS A 79 17.57 -12.93 -3.63
N VAL A 80 18.72 -12.88 -4.26
CA VAL A 80 18.90 -13.21 -5.68
C VAL A 80 19.87 -14.35 -5.83
N GLU A 81 19.43 -15.46 -6.41
CA GLU A 81 20.28 -16.58 -6.77
C GLU A 81 21.06 -16.25 -8.05
N THR A 82 22.37 -16.58 -8.09
CA THR A 82 23.20 -16.40 -9.29
C THR A 82 22.53 -16.96 -10.52
N ARG A 83 22.02 -18.20 -10.43
CA ARG A 83 21.38 -18.89 -11.55
C ARG A 83 20.21 -18.12 -12.15
N THR A 84 19.43 -17.42 -11.35
CA THR A 84 18.30 -16.61 -11.81
C THR A 84 18.72 -15.51 -12.79
N ILE A 85 19.90 -14.94 -12.58
CA ILE A 85 20.44 -13.89 -13.45
C ILE A 85 21.26 -14.49 -14.59
N GLU A 86 21.96 -15.61 -14.35
CA GLU A 86 22.69 -16.35 -15.36
C GLU A 86 21.77 -16.78 -16.51
N GLU A 87 20.55 -17.26 -16.23
CA GLU A 87 19.55 -17.65 -17.21
C GLU A 87 19.18 -16.53 -18.20
N VAL A 88 19.22 -15.27 -17.76
CA VAL A 88 18.95 -14.09 -18.62
C VAL A 88 20.22 -13.41 -19.11
N ASN A 89 21.39 -13.86 -18.67
CA ASN A 89 22.72 -13.40 -19.08
C ASN A 89 23.46 -14.46 -19.92
N ASN A 90 22.74 -15.16 -20.80
CA ASN A 90 23.27 -16.14 -21.75
C ASN A 90 24.07 -17.29 -21.11
N PHE A 91 23.75 -17.66 -19.87
CA PHE A 91 24.45 -18.68 -19.08
C PHE A 91 25.96 -18.38 -18.87
N ASP A 92 26.34 -17.09 -18.92
CA ASP A 92 27.70 -16.64 -18.61
C ASP A 92 27.88 -16.52 -17.09
N TYR A 93 28.39 -17.58 -16.46
CA TYR A 93 28.61 -17.62 -15.01
C TYR A 93 29.59 -16.52 -14.54
N LEU A 94 30.76 -16.41 -15.17
CA LEU A 94 31.78 -15.44 -14.74
C LEU A 94 31.33 -14.00 -15.00
N GLY A 95 30.73 -13.71 -16.13
CA GLY A 95 30.18 -12.40 -16.44
C GLY A 95 29.02 -12.04 -15.48
N THR A 96 28.17 -13.03 -15.12
CA THR A 96 27.10 -12.85 -14.14
C THR A 96 27.64 -12.49 -12.76
N HIS A 97 28.66 -13.19 -12.26
CA HIS A 97 29.31 -12.81 -11.00
C HIS A 97 29.91 -11.40 -11.05
N GLY A 98 30.64 -11.06 -12.11
CA GLY A 98 31.19 -9.73 -12.30
C GLY A 98 30.15 -8.61 -12.33
N LEU A 99 29.00 -8.90 -12.92
CA LEU A 99 27.85 -7.99 -12.99
C LEU A 99 27.18 -7.85 -11.61
N LEU A 100 26.89 -8.96 -10.93
CA LEU A 100 26.25 -8.94 -9.61
C LEU A 100 27.10 -8.19 -8.59
N HIS A 101 28.42 -8.35 -8.58
CA HIS A 101 29.33 -7.62 -7.69
C HIS A 101 29.26 -6.07 -7.85
N LYS A 102 28.77 -5.55 -8.97
CA LYS A 102 28.59 -4.10 -9.14
C LYS A 102 27.54 -3.54 -8.17
N ILE A 103 26.42 -4.26 -7.98
CA ILE A 103 25.23 -3.75 -7.27
C ILE A 103 24.79 -4.63 -6.08
N MET A 104 25.44 -5.78 -5.87
CA MET A 104 25.07 -6.76 -4.85
C MET A 104 26.28 -7.24 -4.09
N ASP A 105 26.05 -7.76 -2.89
CA ASP A 105 27.03 -8.44 -2.06
C ASP A 105 26.63 -9.91 -1.92
N ARG A 106 27.60 -10.81 -2.08
CA ARG A 106 27.39 -12.25 -1.94
C ARG A 106 27.22 -12.63 -0.46
N ILE A 107 26.31 -13.55 -0.17
CA ILE A 107 26.12 -14.05 1.20
C ILE A 107 27.08 -15.21 1.45
N GLY A 108 28.18 -14.93 2.17
CA GLY A 108 29.19 -15.94 2.44
C GLY A 108 29.73 -16.57 1.15
N ASP A 109 29.79 -17.91 1.13
CA ASP A 109 30.20 -18.69 -0.03
C ASP A 109 29.02 -19.23 -0.86
N GLU A 110 27.80 -18.82 -0.54
CA GLU A 110 26.59 -19.24 -1.22
C GLU A 110 26.44 -18.54 -2.58
N GLU A 111 25.72 -19.17 -3.49
CA GLU A 111 25.31 -18.56 -4.77
C GLU A 111 24.04 -17.70 -4.60
N LEU A 112 24.06 -16.86 -3.53
CA LEU A 112 22.95 -16.03 -3.10
C LEU A 112 23.45 -14.60 -2.79
N TRP A 113 22.70 -13.61 -3.24
CA TRP A 113 23.12 -12.21 -3.21
C TRP A 113 22.06 -11.31 -2.58
N LEU A 114 22.52 -10.25 -1.92
CA LEU A 114 21.71 -9.12 -1.44
C LEU A 114 22.12 -7.85 -2.15
N PHE A 115 21.15 -6.99 -2.45
CA PHE A 115 21.45 -5.65 -2.98
C PHE A 115 22.27 -4.84 -1.97
N LYS A 116 23.28 -4.12 -2.47
CA LYS A 116 24.07 -3.17 -1.68
C LYS A 116 23.21 -2.06 -1.12
N ASP A 117 23.63 -1.45 -0.06
CA ASP A 117 22.93 -0.31 0.56
C ASP A 117 22.85 0.93 -0.35
N SER A 118 23.62 0.98 -1.43
CA SER A 118 23.50 2.01 -2.47
C SER A 118 22.25 1.88 -3.33
N ILE A 119 21.69 0.67 -3.42
CA ILE A 119 20.45 0.39 -4.15
C ILE A 119 19.28 0.51 -3.17
N LYS A 120 18.48 1.54 -3.33
CA LYS A 120 17.34 1.86 -2.45
C LYS A 120 16.00 1.73 -3.14
N THR A 121 15.99 1.80 -4.46
CA THR A 121 14.80 1.77 -5.29
C THR A 121 15.05 0.96 -6.56
N ASP A 122 14.01 0.56 -7.25
CA ASP A 122 14.16 -0.10 -8.54
C ASP A 122 14.69 0.86 -9.63
N GLN A 123 14.54 2.17 -9.48
CA GLN A 123 15.18 3.15 -10.36
C GLN A 123 16.71 3.06 -10.27
N ASP A 124 17.29 2.85 -9.10
CA ASP A 124 18.75 2.69 -8.93
C ASP A 124 19.29 1.49 -9.72
N ILE A 125 18.47 0.42 -9.88
CA ILE A 125 18.82 -0.73 -10.72
C ILE A 125 18.82 -0.33 -12.21
N TRP A 126 17.89 0.49 -12.63
CA TRP A 126 17.82 0.98 -14.00
C TRP A 126 18.95 1.95 -14.33
N ASP A 127 19.40 2.72 -13.36
CA ASP A 127 20.48 3.71 -13.49
C ASP A 127 21.88 3.10 -13.38
N CYS A 128 22.00 1.84 -12.91
CA CYS A 128 23.29 1.20 -12.75
C CYS A 128 23.97 0.86 -14.10
N ASP A 129 25.30 0.69 -14.06
CA ASP A 129 26.13 0.32 -15.21
C ASP A 129 26.01 -1.18 -15.55
N ILE A 130 24.84 -1.56 -16.03
CA ILE A 130 24.50 -2.89 -16.58
C ILE A 130 23.85 -2.63 -17.95
N GLU A 131 24.45 -3.13 -19.01
CA GLU A 131 23.97 -2.86 -20.38
C GLU A 131 22.69 -3.68 -20.71
N SER A 132 22.59 -4.91 -20.22
CA SER A 132 21.50 -5.82 -20.57
C SER A 132 20.18 -5.40 -19.96
N TYR A 133 19.22 -5.05 -20.81
CA TYR A 133 17.83 -4.78 -20.43
C TYR A 133 17.20 -5.96 -19.65
N TYR A 134 17.38 -7.19 -20.16
CA TYR A 134 16.78 -8.39 -19.54
C TYR A 134 17.33 -8.67 -18.13
N VAL A 135 18.61 -8.37 -17.92
CA VAL A 135 19.23 -8.49 -16.59
C VAL A 135 18.64 -7.43 -15.65
N LYS A 136 18.54 -6.17 -16.08
CA LYS A 136 17.92 -5.10 -15.27
C LYS A 136 16.47 -5.42 -14.94
N GLU A 137 15.69 -5.87 -15.90
CA GLU A 137 14.30 -6.28 -15.68
C GLU A 137 14.20 -7.42 -14.67
N LYS A 138 15.04 -8.45 -14.79
CA LYS A 138 15.06 -9.58 -13.86
C LYS A 138 15.47 -9.17 -12.45
N LEU A 139 16.48 -8.32 -12.30
CA LEU A 139 16.88 -7.75 -11.02
C LEU A 139 15.77 -6.90 -10.40
N THR A 140 15.07 -6.11 -11.20
CA THR A 140 13.92 -5.33 -10.74
C THR A 140 12.75 -6.21 -10.28
N GLN A 141 12.48 -7.32 -10.97
CA GLN A 141 11.51 -8.31 -10.50
C GLN A 141 11.92 -8.90 -9.14
N LYS A 142 13.20 -9.23 -8.98
CA LYS A 142 13.74 -9.73 -7.71
C LYS A 142 13.75 -8.67 -6.61
N TRP A 143 14.02 -7.40 -6.94
CA TRP A 143 13.91 -6.29 -6.01
C TRP A 143 12.52 -6.21 -5.35
N ARG A 144 11.48 -6.48 -6.10
CA ARG A 144 10.08 -6.47 -5.63
C ARG A 144 9.66 -7.76 -4.93
N ASP A 145 10.43 -8.85 -5.04
CA ASP A 145 10.14 -10.15 -4.43
C ASP A 145 10.57 -10.17 -2.96
N ARG A 146 9.85 -9.43 -2.15
CA ARG A 146 9.97 -9.42 -0.69
C ARG A 146 8.59 -9.41 -0.05
N MET A 147 8.44 -10.07 1.09
CA MET A 147 7.17 -10.12 1.82
C MET A 147 6.91 -8.82 2.59
N LEU A 148 7.97 -8.24 3.15
CA LEU A 148 7.94 -7.07 4.00
C LEU A 148 8.81 -5.95 3.42
N VAL A 149 8.39 -4.71 3.61
CA VAL A 149 9.23 -3.52 3.42
C VAL A 149 9.52 -2.86 4.76
N GLU A 150 10.73 -2.36 4.93
CA GLU A 150 11.07 -1.54 6.09
C GLU A 150 10.39 -0.19 5.99
N VAL A 151 9.77 0.24 7.08
CA VAL A 151 9.07 1.52 7.20
C VAL A 151 9.44 2.16 8.55
N GLU A 152 9.05 3.41 8.76
CA GLU A 152 9.24 4.05 10.07
C GLU A 152 8.56 3.21 11.17
N GLY A 153 9.34 2.76 12.14
CA GLY A 153 8.88 1.99 13.29
C GLY A 153 8.74 0.48 13.08
N GLY A 154 9.20 -0.07 11.95
CA GLY A 154 9.21 -1.53 11.73
C GLY A 154 9.02 -1.96 10.28
N TYR A 155 8.05 -2.80 10.04
CA TYR A 155 7.82 -3.46 8.75
C TYR A 155 6.35 -3.32 8.32
N TYR A 156 6.14 -3.32 7.00
CA TYR A 156 4.82 -3.35 6.40
C TYR A 156 4.76 -4.46 5.32
N PRO A 157 3.71 -5.31 5.32
CA PRO A 157 3.57 -6.34 4.29
C PRO A 157 3.19 -5.69 2.94
N ILE A 158 3.85 -6.06 1.87
CA ILE A 158 3.45 -5.58 0.55
C ILE A 158 2.08 -6.13 0.16
N TRP A 159 1.38 -5.45 -0.74
CA TRP A 159 0.04 -5.87 -1.19
C TRP A 159 -0.01 -7.32 -1.70
N THR A 160 1.05 -7.76 -2.37
CA THR A 160 1.15 -9.10 -2.96
C THR A 160 1.99 -10.07 -2.13
N TYR A 161 2.16 -9.85 -0.82
CA TYR A 161 3.06 -10.62 0.04
C TYR A 161 2.87 -12.15 -0.06
N THR A 162 1.62 -12.61 -0.25
CA THR A 162 1.32 -14.06 -0.39
C THR A 162 1.82 -14.68 -1.68
N LYS A 163 2.29 -13.88 -2.64
CA LYS A 163 2.83 -14.34 -3.94
C LYS A 163 4.35 -14.32 -3.98
N THR A 164 5.02 -13.95 -2.88
CA THR A 164 6.47 -13.79 -2.82
C THR A 164 7.17 -15.11 -2.49
N THR A 165 8.43 -15.22 -2.91
CA THR A 165 9.31 -16.34 -2.54
C THR A 165 9.45 -16.46 -1.03
N ALA A 166 9.54 -15.33 -0.32
CA ALA A 166 9.62 -15.28 1.12
C ALA A 166 8.39 -15.89 1.81
N TRP A 167 7.17 -15.56 1.36
CA TRP A 167 5.94 -16.18 1.85
C TRP A 167 5.88 -17.69 1.55
N ALA A 168 6.30 -18.09 0.34
CA ALA A 168 6.32 -19.50 -0.05
C ALA A 168 7.25 -20.34 0.84
N SER A 169 8.31 -19.73 1.40
CA SER A 169 9.26 -20.37 2.31
C SER A 169 8.73 -20.58 3.74
N LEU A 170 7.62 -19.95 4.10
CA LEU A 170 6.97 -20.13 5.42
C LEU A 170 6.23 -21.47 5.46
N ASN A 171 6.33 -22.17 6.58
CA ASN A 171 5.49 -23.32 6.85
C ASN A 171 4.06 -22.88 7.26
N ASN A 172 3.15 -23.85 7.37
CA ASN A 172 1.74 -23.54 7.65
C ASN A 172 1.51 -22.89 9.04
N ALA A 173 2.32 -23.25 10.04
CA ALA A 173 2.22 -22.66 11.38
C ALA A 173 2.71 -21.19 11.35
N GLU A 174 3.84 -20.91 10.71
CA GLU A 174 4.35 -19.55 10.52
C GLU A 174 3.35 -18.67 9.76
N LYS A 175 2.75 -19.19 8.67
CA LYS A 175 1.70 -18.49 7.92
C LYS A 175 0.48 -18.17 8.76
N ALA A 176 0.03 -19.09 9.59
CA ALA A 176 -1.11 -18.90 10.49
C ALA A 176 -0.82 -17.80 11.52
N LEU A 177 0.33 -17.88 12.21
CA LEU A 177 0.74 -16.88 13.20
C LEU A 177 0.90 -15.49 12.59
N PHE A 178 1.53 -15.39 11.43
CA PHE A 178 1.66 -14.12 10.72
C PHE A 178 0.31 -13.55 10.29
N SER A 179 -0.60 -14.39 9.81
CA SER A 179 -1.95 -13.96 9.41
C SER A 179 -2.76 -13.45 10.61
N GLU A 180 -2.62 -14.07 11.78
CA GLU A 180 -3.24 -13.61 13.03
C GLU A 180 -2.68 -12.24 13.47
N LEU A 181 -1.36 -12.06 13.40
CA LEU A 181 -0.73 -10.76 13.66
C LEU A 181 -1.26 -9.67 12.71
N LEU A 182 -1.37 -9.98 11.41
CA LEU A 182 -1.93 -9.05 10.43
C LEU A 182 -3.39 -8.68 10.72
N ALA A 183 -4.22 -9.63 11.11
CA ALA A 183 -5.61 -9.36 11.48
C ALA A 183 -5.68 -8.34 12.63
N LYS A 184 -4.86 -8.54 13.69
CA LYS A 184 -4.76 -7.58 14.81
C LYS A 184 -4.26 -6.19 14.38
N LYS A 185 -3.33 -6.14 13.41
CA LYS A 185 -2.83 -4.87 12.86
C LYS A 185 -3.89 -4.17 12.02
N ASN A 186 -4.64 -4.91 11.21
CA ASN A 186 -5.73 -4.37 10.39
C ASN A 186 -6.81 -3.72 11.24
N GLU A 187 -7.25 -4.34 12.33
CA GLU A 187 -8.20 -3.73 13.28
C GLU A 187 -7.70 -2.39 13.85
N LYS A 188 -6.40 -2.30 14.14
CA LYS A 188 -5.79 -1.05 14.61
C LYS A 188 -5.70 0.00 13.50
N MET A 189 -5.42 -0.43 12.26
CA MET A 189 -5.40 0.45 11.10
C MET A 189 -6.78 1.02 10.81
N ASP A 190 -7.84 0.20 10.83
CA ASP A 190 -9.22 0.66 10.60
C ASP A 190 -9.63 1.74 11.60
N LYS A 191 -9.32 1.56 12.87
CA LYS A 191 -9.55 2.59 13.91
C LYS A 191 -8.74 3.87 13.67
N LEU A 192 -7.50 3.73 13.16
CA LEU A 192 -6.65 4.86 12.83
C LEU A 192 -7.21 5.65 11.64
N TRP A 193 -7.67 4.96 10.61
CA TRP A 193 -8.27 5.55 9.41
C TRP A 193 -9.61 6.22 9.75
N GLU A 194 -10.47 5.57 10.54
CA GLU A 194 -11.71 6.18 11.03
C GLU A 194 -11.45 7.48 11.79
N LYS A 195 -10.51 7.45 12.74
CA LYS A 195 -10.13 8.63 13.52
C LYS A 195 -9.63 9.78 12.64
N GLN A 196 -8.80 9.47 11.65
CA GLN A 196 -8.27 10.47 10.73
C GLN A 196 -9.38 11.10 9.90
N ALA A 197 -10.23 10.27 9.28
CA ALA A 197 -11.34 10.74 8.45
C ALA A 197 -12.32 11.60 9.25
N ARG A 198 -12.76 11.15 10.43
CA ARG A 198 -13.64 11.93 11.32
C ARG A 198 -13.05 13.27 11.70
N THR A 199 -11.74 13.30 11.96
CA THR A 199 -11.06 14.56 12.32
C THR A 199 -11.09 15.54 11.15
N VAL A 200 -10.72 15.12 9.95
CA VAL A 200 -10.59 16.03 8.81
C VAL A 200 -11.96 16.38 8.23
N LEU A 201 -12.77 15.37 7.91
CA LEU A 201 -14.10 15.58 7.33
C LEU A 201 -15.03 16.35 8.26
N GLY A 202 -14.96 16.07 9.59
CA GLY A 202 -15.73 16.82 10.59
C GLY A 202 -15.37 18.29 10.68
N GLU A 203 -14.11 18.66 10.45
CA GLU A 203 -13.70 20.07 10.35
C GLU A 203 -14.21 20.74 9.06
N LEU A 204 -14.27 19.98 7.96
CA LEU A 204 -14.76 20.50 6.68
C LEU A 204 -16.28 20.69 6.71
N THR A 205 -17.05 19.70 7.15
CA THR A 205 -18.52 19.77 7.19
C THR A 205 -19.02 20.87 8.12
N LYS A 206 -18.33 21.13 9.24
CA LYS A 206 -18.67 22.21 10.19
C LYS A 206 -18.37 23.63 9.65
N SER A 207 -17.55 23.76 8.62
CA SER A 207 -17.10 25.06 8.12
C SER A 207 -18.14 25.80 7.27
N THR A 208 -19.17 25.11 6.82
CA THR A 208 -20.22 25.64 5.93
C THR A 208 -21.54 24.91 6.13
N LYS A 209 -22.63 25.53 5.65
CA LYS A 209 -23.96 24.93 5.63
C LYS A 209 -24.25 24.17 4.32
N MET A 210 -23.32 24.17 3.37
CA MET A 210 -23.46 23.39 2.13
C MET A 210 -23.54 21.91 2.43
N ILE A 211 -24.34 21.18 1.65
CA ILE A 211 -24.43 19.73 1.71
C ILE A 211 -23.16 19.13 1.12
N ALA A 212 -22.50 18.26 1.86
CA ALA A 212 -21.35 17.52 1.38
C ALA A 212 -21.78 16.25 0.64
N CYS A 213 -21.25 16.02 -0.55
CA CYS A 213 -21.44 14.79 -1.33
C CYS A 213 -20.08 14.16 -1.59
N ALA A 214 -19.90 12.90 -1.17
CA ALA A 214 -18.65 12.17 -1.33
C ALA A 214 -18.64 11.37 -2.62
N GLU A 215 -17.51 11.35 -3.32
CA GLU A 215 -17.18 10.30 -4.27
C GLU A 215 -16.47 9.19 -3.47
N ASP A 216 -17.19 8.10 -3.21
CA ASP A 216 -16.80 7.00 -2.34
C ASP A 216 -16.58 5.68 -3.10
N LEU A 217 -16.33 5.79 -4.41
CA LEU A 217 -16.02 4.65 -5.26
C LEU A 217 -14.57 4.19 -5.07
N GLY A 218 -14.36 2.87 -5.07
CA GLY A 218 -13.02 2.29 -5.00
C GLY A 218 -12.88 1.18 -3.98
N ALA A 219 -11.70 1.11 -3.33
CA ALA A 219 -11.39 0.07 -2.36
C ALA A 219 -12.25 0.21 -1.10
N ASN A 220 -12.90 -0.87 -0.70
CA ASN A 220 -13.76 -0.90 0.48
C ASN A 220 -12.98 -0.53 1.76
N ILE A 221 -13.56 0.38 2.55
CA ILE A 221 -13.13 0.72 3.92
C ILE A 221 -14.35 0.48 4.80
N GLU A 222 -14.26 -0.46 5.74
CA GLU A 222 -15.41 -0.93 6.52
C GLU A 222 -16.11 0.20 7.28
N CYS A 223 -15.36 1.12 7.89
CA CYS A 223 -15.94 2.24 8.64
C CYS A 223 -16.49 3.38 7.77
N LEU A 224 -16.29 3.37 6.45
CA LEU A 224 -16.65 4.48 5.54
C LEU A 224 -18.13 4.85 5.62
N PRO A 225 -19.11 3.91 5.43
CA PRO A 225 -20.53 4.27 5.43
C PRO A 225 -20.95 4.90 6.76
N LYS A 226 -20.45 4.35 7.87
CA LYS A 226 -20.73 4.88 9.20
C LYS A 226 -20.19 6.30 9.39
N VAL A 227 -18.95 6.56 8.96
CA VAL A 227 -18.34 7.89 9.09
C VAL A 227 -19.10 8.92 8.24
N LEU A 228 -19.46 8.57 7.01
CA LEU A 228 -20.22 9.46 6.13
C LEU A 228 -21.61 9.75 6.72
N GLY A 229 -22.33 8.73 7.18
CA GLY A 229 -23.65 8.89 7.81
C GLY A 229 -23.60 9.77 9.07
N ASP A 230 -22.65 9.53 9.97
CA ASP A 230 -22.49 10.31 11.22
C ASP A 230 -22.14 11.79 10.97
N LEU A 231 -21.54 12.11 9.81
CA LEU A 231 -21.17 13.47 9.40
C LEU A 231 -22.15 14.10 8.41
N ASP A 232 -23.28 13.45 8.12
CA ASP A 232 -24.29 13.87 7.13
C ASP A 232 -23.68 14.17 5.76
N ILE A 233 -22.73 13.31 5.34
CA ILE A 233 -22.12 13.37 4.01
C ILE A 233 -22.83 12.36 3.11
N ARG A 234 -23.38 12.83 1.98
CA ARG A 234 -24.09 11.99 1.02
C ARG A 234 -23.11 11.14 0.21
N SER A 235 -23.41 9.86 0.04
CA SER A 235 -22.66 8.94 -0.81
C SER A 235 -23.03 9.10 -2.28
N LEU A 236 -22.13 8.68 -3.18
CA LEU A 236 -22.39 8.62 -4.60
C LEU A 236 -23.04 7.28 -4.96
N CYS A 237 -24.25 7.31 -5.46
CA CYS A 237 -24.90 6.13 -6.00
C CYS A 237 -24.77 6.12 -7.53
N VAL A 238 -24.07 5.12 -8.07
CA VAL A 238 -24.00 4.90 -9.52
C VAL A 238 -25.15 3.97 -9.92
N VAL A 239 -26.22 4.54 -10.45
CA VAL A 239 -27.44 3.83 -10.83
C VAL A 239 -27.16 2.56 -11.66
N ARG A 240 -26.26 2.66 -12.64
CA ARG A 240 -25.88 1.53 -13.52
C ARG A 240 -25.26 0.34 -12.77
N TRP A 241 -24.71 0.54 -11.58
CA TRP A 241 -24.06 -0.51 -10.78
C TRP A 241 -25.01 -1.12 -9.74
N LYS A 242 -26.11 -0.46 -9.42
CA LYS A 242 -27.15 -0.99 -8.54
C LYS A 242 -28.02 -1.96 -9.35
N ARG A 243 -27.80 -3.24 -9.14
CA ARG A 243 -28.51 -4.31 -9.83
C ARG A 243 -29.04 -5.33 -8.82
N ASP A 244 -30.28 -5.74 -9.06
CA ASP A 244 -30.87 -6.89 -8.39
C ASP A 244 -30.64 -8.13 -9.27
N TRP A 245 -29.64 -8.93 -8.90
CA TRP A 245 -29.28 -10.13 -9.63
C TRP A 245 -30.28 -11.27 -9.46
N GLU A 246 -31.22 -11.17 -8.52
CA GLU A 246 -32.32 -12.11 -8.35
C GLU A 246 -33.44 -11.87 -9.37
N LYS A 247 -33.44 -10.71 -10.05
CA LYS A 247 -34.39 -10.32 -11.10
C LYS A 247 -33.69 -10.12 -12.46
N PRO A 248 -33.20 -11.18 -13.11
CA PRO A 248 -32.39 -11.05 -14.33
C PRO A 248 -33.11 -10.39 -15.52
N ALA A 249 -34.46 -10.45 -15.55
CA ALA A 249 -35.26 -9.79 -16.59
C ALA A 249 -35.37 -8.26 -16.39
N GLN A 250 -35.23 -7.77 -15.15
CA GLN A 250 -35.23 -6.35 -14.79
C GLN A 250 -34.13 -6.09 -13.77
N PRO A 251 -32.87 -6.06 -14.22
CA PRO A 251 -31.73 -6.10 -13.32
C PRO A 251 -31.45 -4.77 -12.61
N PHE A 252 -32.13 -3.68 -12.94
CA PHE A 252 -31.97 -2.41 -12.26
C PHE A 252 -32.91 -2.32 -11.08
N VAL A 253 -32.40 -1.84 -9.97
CA VAL A 253 -33.18 -1.52 -8.77
C VAL A 253 -34.09 -0.36 -9.08
N ASP A 254 -35.35 -0.38 -8.63
CA ASP A 254 -36.30 0.70 -8.83
C ASP A 254 -35.80 1.98 -8.12
N PHE A 255 -36.16 3.14 -8.68
CA PHE A 255 -35.64 4.43 -8.22
C PHE A 255 -35.99 4.73 -6.76
N GLU A 256 -37.11 4.18 -6.30
CA GLU A 256 -37.65 4.32 -4.93
C GLU A 256 -36.81 3.52 -3.90
N ASP A 257 -36.04 2.51 -4.35
CA ASP A 257 -35.21 1.65 -3.51
C ASP A 257 -33.75 2.15 -3.39
N TYR A 258 -33.44 3.34 -3.91
CA TYR A 258 -32.15 3.97 -3.71
C TYR A 258 -32.08 4.64 -2.34
N PRO A 259 -30.95 4.45 -1.61
CA PRO A 259 -30.76 5.06 -0.29
C PRO A 259 -30.63 6.58 -0.33
#